data_a4943d177d20fbed6d62ee30b33fd70d
#
_entry.id   a4943d177d20fbed6d62ee30b33fd70d
#
_cell.length_a   1.000
_cell.length_b   1.000
_cell.length_c   1.000
_cell.angle_alpha   90.00
_cell.angle_beta   90.00
_cell.angle_gamma   90.00
#
_symmetry.space_group_name_H-M   'P 1'
#
loop_
_entity.id
_entity.type
_entity.pdbx_description
1 polymer ?
#
loop_
_entity_poly.entity_id
_entity_poly.type
_entity_poly.pdbx_seq_one_letter_code
_entity_poly.pdbx_strand_id
1 'polypeptide(L)'
;MRISKKRVPEQNWFTEPYDRRKELMLEHGTSGRKFAGRVLQVITGSTGLDDFEWGVTLFAVHPDDLKEVVYTMRFDEASAVYAEFGPFYTGLVTGVEDLIAELGLT
;
A
#
# COMPACT_ATOMS: atom_id res chain seq x y z
N MET A 1 5.10 0.18 3.21
CA MET A 1 4.38 -0.82 4.02
C MET A 1 4.21 -2.14 3.30
N ARG A 2 3.99 -3.20 4.03
CA ARG A 2 3.68 -4.52 3.46
C ARG A 2 2.20 -4.82 3.66
N ILE A 3 1.59 -5.51 2.70
CA ILE A 3 0.16 -5.79 2.71
C ILE A 3 -0.12 -7.20 2.18
N SER A 4 -1.13 -7.85 2.72
CA SER A 4 -1.70 -9.11 2.22
C SER A 4 -3.21 -9.02 2.14
N LYS A 5 -3.81 -9.91 1.35
CA LYS A 5 -5.25 -10.13 1.35
C LYS A 5 -5.61 -11.28 2.28
N LYS A 6 -6.68 -11.10 3.07
CA LYS A 6 -7.14 -12.10 4.05
C LYS A 6 -7.56 -13.42 3.41
N ARG A 7 -7.22 -14.52 4.09
CA ARG A 7 -7.60 -15.89 3.73
C ARG A 7 -8.24 -16.61 4.91
N VAL A 8 -8.97 -15.89 5.74
CA VAL A 8 -9.70 -16.45 6.88
C VAL A 8 -11.13 -16.83 6.48
N PRO A 9 -11.82 -17.74 7.20
CA PRO A 9 -13.21 -18.07 6.91
C PRO A 9 -14.08 -16.81 6.82
N GLU A 10 -14.99 -16.78 5.82
CA GLU A 10 -15.91 -15.67 5.56
C GLU A 10 -15.25 -14.37 5.05
N GLN A 11 -13.93 -14.27 5.13
CA GLN A 11 -13.18 -13.13 4.64
C GLN A 11 -11.97 -13.61 3.84
N ASN A 12 -12.19 -14.53 2.91
CA ASN A 12 -11.13 -15.07 2.06
C ASN A 12 -11.20 -14.45 0.66
N TRP A 13 -10.29 -13.52 0.39
CA TRP A 13 -10.18 -12.84 -0.89
C TRP A 13 -10.05 -13.83 -2.08
N PHE A 14 -9.28 -14.88 -1.88
CA PHE A 14 -8.95 -15.81 -2.94
C PHE A 14 -10.07 -16.79 -3.30
N THR A 15 -11.08 -16.91 -2.45
CA THR A 15 -12.28 -17.70 -2.74
C THR A 15 -13.43 -16.85 -3.28
N GLU A 16 -13.28 -15.53 -3.31
CA GLU A 16 -14.26 -14.65 -3.95
C GLU A 16 -14.25 -14.87 -5.47
N PRO A 17 -15.43 -14.83 -6.14
CA PRO A 17 -15.49 -14.89 -7.59
C PRO A 17 -14.70 -13.76 -8.25
N TYR A 18 -14.14 -14.02 -9.42
CA TYR A 18 -13.37 -13.04 -10.17
C TYR A 18 -14.14 -11.72 -10.40
N ASP A 19 -15.41 -11.80 -10.79
CA ASP A 19 -16.22 -10.61 -11.05
C ASP A 19 -16.40 -9.76 -9.78
N ARG A 20 -16.54 -10.40 -8.63
CA ARG A 20 -16.62 -9.70 -7.34
C ARG A 20 -15.30 -9.02 -6.99
N ARG A 21 -14.17 -9.69 -7.19
CA ARG A 21 -12.84 -9.10 -6.95
C ARG A 21 -12.60 -7.93 -7.89
N LYS A 22 -13.00 -8.03 -9.13
CA LYS A 22 -12.90 -6.94 -10.11
C LYS A 22 -13.70 -5.72 -9.67
N GLU A 23 -14.93 -5.91 -9.22
CA GLU A 23 -15.79 -4.84 -8.69
C GLU A 23 -15.15 -4.14 -7.51
N LEU A 24 -14.64 -4.92 -6.55
CA LEU A 24 -13.96 -4.39 -5.35
C LEU A 24 -12.70 -3.60 -5.71
N MET A 25 -11.92 -4.07 -6.68
CA MET A 25 -10.71 -3.37 -7.11
C MET A 25 -11.01 -2.11 -7.92
N LEU A 26 -12.13 -2.05 -8.64
CA LEU A 26 -12.58 -0.82 -9.30
C LEU A 26 -12.94 0.26 -8.28
N GLU A 27 -13.64 -0.10 -7.21
CA GLU A 27 -13.92 0.81 -6.10
C GLU A 27 -12.63 1.29 -5.44
N HIS A 28 -11.72 0.38 -5.16
CA HIS A 28 -10.41 0.69 -4.59
C HIS A 28 -9.61 1.66 -5.46
N GLY A 29 -9.55 1.40 -6.76
CA GLY A 29 -8.90 2.28 -7.72
C GLY A 29 -9.53 3.66 -7.81
N THR A 30 -10.84 3.75 -7.71
CA THR A 30 -11.58 5.03 -7.70
C THR A 30 -11.23 5.85 -6.46
N SER A 31 -11.15 5.20 -5.30
CA SER A 31 -10.72 5.86 -4.07
C SER A 31 -9.29 6.40 -4.20
N GLY A 32 -8.39 5.61 -4.75
CA GLY A 32 -7.00 6.02 -4.95
C GLY A 32 -6.80 7.17 -5.91
N ARG A 33 -7.61 7.27 -6.95
CA ARG A 33 -7.52 8.35 -7.94
C ARG A 33 -7.77 9.74 -7.37
N LYS A 34 -8.45 9.85 -6.24
CA LYS A 34 -8.66 11.14 -5.55
C LYS A 34 -7.34 11.80 -5.15
N PHE A 35 -6.28 11.02 -5.07
CA PHE A 35 -4.94 11.48 -4.65
C PHE A 35 -3.97 11.62 -5.82
N ALA A 36 -4.43 11.48 -7.06
CA ALA A 36 -3.60 11.70 -8.24
C ALA A 36 -2.98 13.10 -8.23
N GLY A 37 -1.66 13.17 -8.48
CA GLY A 37 -0.91 14.42 -8.41
C GLY A 37 -0.40 14.79 -7.02
N ARG A 38 -0.92 14.19 -5.95
CA ARG A 38 -0.45 14.40 -4.58
C ARG A 38 0.36 13.23 -4.04
N VAL A 39 0.00 12.02 -4.42
CA VAL A 39 0.65 10.78 -3.97
C VAL A 39 1.01 9.93 -5.17
N LEU A 40 2.28 9.52 -5.25
CA LEU A 40 2.74 8.52 -6.19
C LEU A 40 2.84 7.18 -5.46
N GLN A 41 2.23 6.15 -6.03
CA GLN A 41 2.21 4.81 -5.46
C GLN A 41 3.01 3.84 -6.32
N VAL A 42 3.87 3.06 -5.68
CA VAL A 42 4.58 1.95 -6.30
C VAL A 42 4.23 0.68 -5.53
N ILE A 43 3.72 -0.32 -6.25
CA ILE A 43 3.36 -1.62 -5.68
C ILE A 43 4.29 -2.68 -6.27
N THR A 44 4.89 -3.47 -5.40
CA THR A 44 5.77 -4.58 -5.78
C THR A 44 5.19 -5.89 -5.26
N GLY A 45 5.19 -6.94 -6.10
CA GLY A 45 4.76 -8.27 -5.70
C GLY A 45 5.85 -9.00 -4.93
N SER A 46 5.50 -9.58 -3.79
CA SER A 46 6.43 -10.33 -2.94
C SER A 46 5.89 -11.70 -2.52
N THR A 47 4.82 -12.15 -3.13
CA THR A 47 4.22 -13.47 -2.86
C THR A 47 5.24 -14.58 -3.03
N GLY A 48 5.45 -15.36 -1.96
CA GLY A 48 6.44 -16.45 -1.95
C GLY A 48 7.86 -16.02 -1.60
N LEU A 49 8.13 -14.72 -1.49
CA LEU A 49 9.44 -14.16 -1.15
C LEU A 49 9.47 -13.49 0.22
N ASP A 50 8.32 -13.08 0.72
CA ASP A 50 8.14 -12.40 2.00
C ASP A 50 6.90 -12.98 2.68
N ASP A 51 6.73 -12.70 3.96
CA ASP A 51 5.53 -13.08 4.71
C ASP A 51 4.27 -12.35 4.22
N PHE A 52 4.46 -11.21 3.57
CA PHE A 52 3.38 -10.43 2.93
C PHE A 52 3.41 -10.60 1.42
N GLU A 53 2.26 -10.40 0.79
CA GLU A 53 2.09 -10.61 -0.65
C GLU A 53 2.58 -9.44 -1.50
N TRP A 54 2.52 -8.22 -0.95
CA TRP A 54 2.93 -7.00 -1.67
C TRP A 54 3.68 -6.03 -0.77
N GLY A 55 4.59 -5.31 -1.39
CA GLY A 55 5.16 -4.10 -0.84
C GLY A 55 4.48 -2.88 -1.45
N VAL A 56 4.14 -1.90 -0.63
CA VAL A 56 3.53 -0.65 -1.07
C VAL A 56 4.41 0.51 -0.63
N THR A 57 4.87 1.30 -1.60
CA THR A 57 5.63 2.52 -1.32
C THR A 57 4.84 3.71 -1.82
N LEU A 58 4.60 4.66 -0.92
CA LEU A 58 3.90 5.90 -1.22
C LEU A 58 4.87 7.06 -1.11
N PHE A 59 4.89 7.91 -2.15
CA PHE A 59 5.71 9.11 -2.20
C PHE A 59 4.81 10.33 -2.23
N ALA A 60 5.10 11.33 -1.40
CA ALA A 60 4.39 12.60 -1.38
C ALA A 60 5.32 13.72 -0.93
N VAL A 61 5.01 14.95 -1.32
CA VAL A 61 5.73 16.14 -0.86
C VAL A 61 5.40 16.43 0.61
N HIS A 62 4.13 16.20 1.01
CA HIS A 62 3.66 16.46 2.36
C HIS A 62 3.27 15.16 3.07
N PRO A 63 3.73 14.93 4.31
CA PRO A 63 3.34 13.75 5.09
C PRO A 63 1.82 13.63 5.30
N ASP A 64 1.13 14.75 5.36
CA ASP A 64 -0.34 14.75 5.52
C ASP A 64 -1.05 14.06 4.36
N ASP A 65 -0.53 14.14 3.15
CA ASP A 65 -1.09 13.44 1.99
C ASP A 65 -0.93 11.92 2.13
N LEU A 66 0.18 11.46 2.72
CA LEU A 66 0.39 10.03 3.01
C LEU A 66 -0.62 9.52 4.03
N LYS A 67 -0.87 10.29 5.09
CA LYS A 67 -1.86 9.95 6.10
C LYS A 67 -3.27 9.91 5.49
N GLU A 68 -3.60 10.90 4.69
CA GLU A 68 -4.92 11.05 4.11
C GLU A 68 -5.25 9.91 3.12
N VAL A 69 -4.33 9.54 2.24
CA VAL A 69 -4.56 8.44 1.30
C VAL A 69 -4.78 7.12 2.01
N VAL A 70 -3.96 6.80 2.99
CA VAL A 70 -4.10 5.55 3.75
C VAL A 70 -5.41 5.53 4.54
N TYR A 71 -5.74 6.62 5.19
CA TYR A 71 -7.00 6.75 5.92
C TYR A 71 -8.21 6.58 5.00
N THR A 72 -8.26 7.32 3.91
CA THR A 72 -9.39 7.31 2.97
C THR A 72 -9.58 5.94 2.34
N MET A 73 -8.50 5.30 1.91
CA MET A 73 -8.60 4.00 1.24
C MET A 73 -8.96 2.85 2.17
N ARG A 74 -8.92 3.05 3.48
CA ARG A 74 -9.38 2.04 4.45
C ARG A 74 -10.89 1.80 4.40
N PHE A 75 -11.64 2.73 3.82
CA PHE A 75 -13.11 2.65 3.76
C PHE A 75 -13.63 1.91 2.54
N ASP A 76 -12.82 1.71 1.50
CA ASP A 76 -13.24 0.83 0.42
C ASP A 76 -13.30 -0.63 0.89
N GLU A 77 -14.22 -1.40 0.34
CA GLU A 77 -14.49 -2.76 0.83
C GLU A 77 -13.30 -3.70 0.64
N ALA A 78 -12.54 -3.54 -0.44
CA ALA A 78 -11.35 -4.35 -0.67
C ALA A 78 -10.31 -4.19 0.44
N SER A 79 -10.18 -2.99 1.00
CA SER A 79 -9.29 -2.70 2.11
C SER A 79 -9.92 -2.96 3.47
N ALA A 80 -11.15 -2.51 3.67
CA ALA A 80 -11.85 -2.62 4.95
C ALA A 80 -12.07 -4.07 5.38
N VAL A 81 -12.41 -4.94 4.43
CA VAL A 81 -12.73 -6.35 4.71
C VAL A 81 -11.53 -7.27 4.52
N TYR A 82 -10.76 -7.07 3.45
CA TYR A 82 -9.78 -8.07 3.01
C TYR A 82 -8.32 -7.70 3.23
N ALA A 83 -7.98 -6.44 3.47
CA ALA A 83 -6.58 -6.05 3.61
C ALA A 83 -6.03 -6.32 5.00
N GLU A 84 -4.82 -6.87 5.04
CA GLU A 84 -4.01 -6.99 6.25
C GLU A 84 -2.75 -6.16 6.04
N PHE A 85 -2.53 -5.18 6.92
CA PHE A 85 -1.39 -4.28 6.84
C PHE A 85 -0.29 -4.72 7.80
N GLY A 86 0.94 -4.73 7.30
CA GLY A 86 2.13 -4.87 8.11
C GLY A 86 2.59 -3.53 8.69
N PRO A 87 3.78 -3.50 9.30
CA PRO A 87 4.35 -2.27 9.85
C PRO A 87 4.54 -1.19 8.79
N PHE A 88 4.44 0.06 9.24
CA PHE A 88 4.67 1.24 8.42
C PHE A 88 6.05 1.83 8.73
N TYR A 89 6.75 2.25 7.68
CA TYR A 89 8.04 2.93 7.79
C TYR A 89 7.95 4.23 7.02
N THR A 90 8.35 5.34 7.63
CA THR A 90 8.35 6.65 7.00
C THR A 90 9.77 7.20 6.99
N GLY A 91 10.19 7.74 5.85
CA GLY A 91 11.51 8.31 5.69
C GLY A 91 11.49 9.46 4.69
N LEU A 92 12.65 10.02 4.48
CA LEU A 92 12.88 11.07 3.49
C LEU A 92 13.57 10.47 2.27
N VAL A 93 13.16 10.90 1.08
CA VAL A 93 13.86 10.57 -0.15
C VAL A 93 15.18 11.30 -0.15
N THR A 94 16.26 10.58 -0.35
CA THR A 94 17.62 11.18 -0.40
C THR A 94 18.46 10.50 -1.48
N GLY A 95 19.45 11.21 -1.97
CA GLY A 95 20.46 10.65 -2.86
C GLY A 95 21.42 9.71 -2.12
N VAL A 96 22.06 8.82 -2.87
CA VAL A 96 22.98 7.84 -2.29
C VAL A 96 24.16 8.52 -1.58
N GLU A 97 24.72 9.56 -2.18
CA GLU A 97 25.87 10.28 -1.62
C GLU A 97 25.51 10.94 -0.28
N ASP A 98 24.35 11.59 -0.21
CA ASP A 98 23.88 12.23 1.01
C ASP A 98 23.59 11.19 2.10
N LEU A 99 23.01 10.04 1.73
CA LEU A 99 22.77 8.96 2.66
C LEU A 99 24.07 8.42 3.26
N ILE A 100 25.08 8.18 2.43
CA ILE A 100 26.39 7.70 2.87
C ILE A 100 27.03 8.71 3.82
N ALA A 101 26.96 10.00 3.50
CA ALA A 101 27.50 11.06 4.33
C ALA A 101 26.79 11.11 5.69
N GLU A 102 25.47 11.03 5.73
CA GLU A 102 24.70 11.00 6.97
C GLU A 102 25.01 9.79 7.86
N LEU A 103 25.29 8.64 7.24
CA LEU A 103 25.68 7.44 7.97
C LEU A 103 27.14 7.46 8.43
N GLY A 104 27.91 8.49 8.09
CA GLY A 104 29.31 8.60 8.46
C GLY A 104 30.22 7.58 7.79
N LEU A 105 29.86 7.13 6.59
CA LEU A 105 30.59 6.10 5.83
C LEU A 105 31.55 6.65 4.80
N THR A 106 31.78 7.95 4.79
CA THR A 106 32.74 8.63 3.89
C THR A 106 33.96 9.07 4.61
#